data_34e20631a4710dab588effc4b5f370f8
#
_entry.id   34e20631a4710dab588effc4b5f370f8
#
_cell.length_a   1.000
_cell.length_b   1.000
_cell.length_c   1.000
_cell.angle_alpha   90.00
_cell.angle_beta   90.00
_cell.angle_gamma   90.00
#
_symmetry.space_group_name_H-M   'P 1'
#
loop_
_entity.id
_entity.type
_entity.pdbx_description
1 polymer ?
#
loop_
_entity_poly.entity_id
_entity_poly.type
_entity_poly.pdbx_seq_one_letter_code
_entity_poly.pdbx_strand_id
1 'polypeptide(L)'
;MENESTGQARIYKIGACLLIAAFAQTSLKQVISPKLEYIDWLLLVTIYVSMLREPVLALVTGAIAGILHDMLSGMAVPMGVSGIGYIVAAYIGFWVSSSFLVEGLLMRAATVAGASVVAAILRLSLYTFTVDVKMPVQAALELILGPTVNLLLSLALYPALDQFFDFGRRAKTRRAEAMRNSPRRRKWMVKNREPRWKLKRRTKFKVK
;
A
#
# COMPACT_ATOMS: atom_id res chain seq x y z
N MET A 1 16.20 -11.93 18.70
CA MET A 1 16.88 -12.54 17.51
C MET A 1 15.90 -12.94 16.38
N GLU A 2 14.76 -13.56 16.66
CA GLU A 2 13.80 -13.99 15.61
C GLU A 2 13.07 -12.81 14.90
N ASN A 3 12.86 -11.69 15.58
CA ASN A 3 12.24 -10.48 15.00
C ASN A 3 13.17 -9.67 14.07
N GLU A 4 14.46 -9.71 14.28
CA GLU A 4 15.44 -8.99 13.44
C GLU A 4 15.62 -9.67 12.09
N SER A 5 15.71 -10.99 12.08
CA SER A 5 15.84 -11.78 10.83
C SER A 5 14.61 -11.62 9.91
N THR A 6 13.41 -11.51 10.48
CA THR A 6 12.18 -11.26 9.70
C THR A 6 12.12 -9.84 9.14
N GLY A 7 12.66 -8.84 9.84
CA GLY A 7 12.77 -7.46 9.38
C GLY A 7 13.73 -7.33 8.19
N GLN A 8 14.92 -7.89 8.30
CA GLN A 8 15.93 -7.89 7.24
C GLN A 8 15.42 -8.59 5.98
N ALA A 9 14.85 -9.78 6.11
CA ALA A 9 14.29 -10.51 4.97
C ALA A 9 13.22 -9.70 4.22
N ARG A 10 12.45 -8.85 4.93
CA ARG A 10 11.45 -7.98 4.31
C ARG A 10 12.08 -6.86 3.51
N ILE A 11 13.12 -6.21 4.04
CA ILE A 11 13.86 -5.15 3.34
C ILE A 11 14.45 -5.69 2.05
N TYR A 12 15.06 -6.88 2.07
CA TYR A 12 15.58 -7.52 0.85
C TYR A 12 14.47 -7.81 -0.17
N LYS A 13 13.29 -8.28 0.27
CA LYS A 13 12.15 -8.51 -0.63
C LYS A 13 11.67 -7.21 -1.28
N ILE A 14 11.60 -6.12 -0.53
CA ILE A 14 11.21 -4.80 -1.07
C ILE A 14 12.26 -4.30 -2.06
N GLY A 15 13.54 -4.40 -1.73
CA GLY A 15 14.62 -4.04 -2.63
C GLY A 15 14.56 -4.83 -3.95
N ALA A 16 14.35 -6.14 -3.87
CA ALA A 16 14.19 -7.00 -5.05
C ALA A 16 12.95 -6.58 -5.89
N CYS A 17 11.82 -6.28 -5.25
CA CYS A 17 10.63 -5.80 -5.96
C CYS A 17 10.86 -4.45 -6.65
N LEU A 18 11.59 -3.51 -6.01
CA LEU A 18 11.95 -2.23 -6.63
C LEU A 18 12.88 -2.43 -7.83
N LEU A 19 13.87 -3.31 -7.74
CA LEU A 19 14.75 -3.62 -8.86
C LEU A 19 14.00 -4.25 -10.03
N ILE A 20 13.11 -5.20 -9.76
CA ILE A 20 12.26 -5.82 -10.79
C ILE A 20 11.33 -4.77 -11.42
N ALA A 21 10.73 -3.89 -10.61
CA ALA A 21 9.88 -2.81 -11.10
C ALA A 21 10.67 -1.82 -11.97
N ALA A 22 11.88 -1.44 -11.56
CA ALA A 22 12.76 -0.57 -12.34
C ALA A 22 13.14 -1.22 -13.68
N PHE A 23 13.48 -2.50 -13.67
CA PHE A 23 13.77 -3.26 -14.90
C PHE A 23 12.53 -3.37 -15.79
N ALA A 24 11.36 -3.65 -15.21
CA ALA A 24 10.12 -3.67 -15.96
C ALA A 24 9.79 -2.29 -16.57
N GLN A 25 9.99 -1.22 -15.81
CA GLN A 25 9.78 0.16 -16.26
C GLN A 25 10.60 0.49 -17.52
N THR A 26 11.86 0.05 -17.58
CA THR A 26 12.75 0.33 -18.71
C THR A 26 12.53 -0.63 -19.87
N SER A 27 12.50 -1.93 -19.60
CA SER A 27 12.44 -2.97 -20.64
C SER A 27 11.09 -2.99 -21.38
N LEU A 28 9.97 -2.82 -20.66
CA LEU A 28 8.65 -2.87 -21.29
C LEU A 28 8.39 -1.67 -22.20
N LYS A 29 8.91 -0.49 -21.87
CA LYS A 29 8.82 0.69 -22.73
C LYS A 29 9.50 0.45 -24.08
N GLN A 30 10.67 -0.19 -24.07
CA GLN A 30 11.48 -0.39 -25.28
C GLN A 30 10.99 -1.55 -26.15
N VAL A 31 10.50 -2.64 -25.54
CA VAL A 31 10.25 -3.90 -26.25
C VAL A 31 8.80 -4.00 -26.76
N ILE A 32 7.81 -3.54 -25.98
CA ILE A 32 6.41 -3.88 -26.28
C ILE A 32 5.66 -2.73 -26.95
N SER A 33 5.65 -1.55 -26.40
CA SER A 33 4.97 -0.39 -26.98
C SER A 33 5.24 0.91 -26.22
N PRO A 34 5.36 2.06 -26.93
CA PRO A 34 5.41 3.37 -26.29
C PRO A 34 4.17 3.68 -25.43
N LYS A 35 3.01 3.04 -25.71
CA LYS A 35 1.77 3.22 -24.93
C LYS A 35 1.87 2.70 -23.48
N LEU A 36 2.85 1.83 -23.19
CA LEU A 36 3.12 1.33 -21.84
C LEU A 36 3.85 2.35 -20.95
N GLU A 37 4.15 3.52 -21.50
CA GLU A 37 4.74 4.66 -20.77
C GLU A 37 3.85 5.14 -19.61
N TYR A 38 2.53 4.94 -19.72
CA TYR A 38 1.55 5.30 -18.67
C TYR A 38 1.57 4.37 -17.46
N ILE A 39 2.26 3.21 -17.54
CA ILE A 39 2.39 2.28 -16.43
C ILE A 39 3.52 2.72 -15.52
N ASP A 40 3.20 2.95 -14.26
CA ASP A 40 4.18 3.29 -13.23
C ASP A 40 4.39 2.12 -12.26
N TRP A 41 5.29 1.20 -12.65
CA TRP A 41 5.61 0.01 -11.86
C TRP A 41 6.18 0.34 -10.49
N LEU A 42 7.02 1.38 -10.41
CA LEU A 42 7.64 1.81 -9.17
C LEU A 42 6.62 2.38 -8.18
N LEU A 43 5.66 3.16 -8.69
CA LEU A 43 4.55 3.68 -7.89
C LEU A 43 3.67 2.56 -7.36
N LEU A 44 3.35 1.56 -8.18
CA LEU A 44 2.54 0.39 -7.77
C LEU A 44 3.19 -0.39 -6.62
N VAL A 45 4.49 -0.65 -6.71
CA VAL A 45 5.23 -1.32 -5.62
C VAL A 45 5.25 -0.44 -4.37
N THR A 46 5.45 0.86 -4.51
CA THR A 46 5.44 1.81 -3.39
C THR A 46 4.11 1.81 -2.65
N ILE A 47 2.99 1.89 -3.37
CA ILE A 47 1.65 1.86 -2.76
C ILE A 47 1.39 0.49 -2.12
N TYR A 48 1.84 -0.62 -2.73
CA TYR A 48 1.73 -1.93 -2.11
C TYR A 48 2.49 -2.02 -0.78
N VAL A 49 3.74 -1.53 -0.74
CA VAL A 49 4.55 -1.51 0.48
C VAL A 49 3.90 -0.64 1.56
N SER A 50 3.29 0.48 1.19
CA SER A 50 2.57 1.34 2.14
C SER A 50 1.41 0.64 2.85
N MET A 51 0.77 -0.34 2.17
CA MET A 51 -0.30 -1.15 2.76
C MET A 51 0.20 -2.17 3.81
N LEU A 52 1.51 -2.40 3.93
CA LEU A 52 2.09 -3.22 4.99
C LEU A 52 1.99 -2.57 6.38
N ARG A 53 1.56 -1.31 6.46
CA ARG A 53 1.36 -0.51 7.69
C ARG A 53 2.63 -0.21 8.47
N GLU A 54 3.74 -0.09 7.79
CA GLU A 54 5.02 0.36 8.36
C GLU A 54 5.34 1.74 7.78
N PRO A 55 5.11 2.84 8.52
CA PRO A 55 5.17 4.19 7.97
C PRO A 55 6.57 4.57 7.46
N VAL A 56 7.59 4.29 8.24
CA VAL A 56 8.97 4.60 7.87
C VAL A 56 9.38 3.86 6.60
N LEU A 57 9.05 2.57 6.54
CA LEU A 57 9.37 1.73 5.39
C LEU A 57 8.65 2.20 4.12
N ALA A 58 7.38 2.60 4.26
CA ALA A 58 6.59 3.14 3.15
C ALA A 58 7.19 4.44 2.60
N LEU A 59 7.54 5.39 3.47
CA LEU A 59 8.10 6.68 3.07
C LEU A 59 9.49 6.52 2.43
N VAL A 60 10.36 5.70 3.01
CA VAL A 60 11.69 5.41 2.46
C VAL A 60 11.57 4.71 1.11
N THR A 61 10.65 3.75 0.98
CA THR A 61 10.40 3.07 -0.32
C THR A 61 9.91 4.07 -1.36
N GLY A 62 9.01 4.99 -0.99
CA GLY A 62 8.52 6.05 -1.87
C GLY A 62 9.63 6.98 -2.33
N ALA A 63 10.50 7.41 -1.42
CA ALA A 63 11.65 8.26 -1.76
C ALA A 63 12.60 7.56 -2.74
N ILE A 64 12.99 6.33 -2.45
CA ILE A 64 13.89 5.55 -3.32
C ILE A 64 13.25 5.29 -4.69
N ALA A 65 11.98 4.87 -4.71
CA ALA A 65 11.25 4.60 -5.94
C ALA A 65 11.11 5.85 -6.82
N GLY A 66 10.83 7.01 -6.21
CA GLY A 66 10.71 8.26 -6.94
C GLY A 66 12.05 8.75 -7.52
N ILE A 67 13.15 8.64 -6.78
CA ILE A 67 14.49 8.92 -7.30
C ILE A 67 14.84 7.99 -8.46
N LEU A 68 14.58 6.68 -8.31
CA LEU A 68 14.77 5.70 -9.39
C LEU A 68 13.92 6.04 -10.61
N HIS A 69 12.67 6.46 -10.42
CA HIS A 69 11.80 6.88 -11.51
C HIS A 69 12.39 8.08 -12.27
N ASP A 70 12.87 9.10 -11.57
CA ASP A 70 13.48 10.28 -12.20
C ASP A 70 14.76 9.90 -12.96
N MET A 71 15.59 9.03 -12.41
CA MET A 71 16.80 8.53 -13.10
C MET A 71 16.49 7.74 -14.37
N LEU A 72 15.39 6.95 -14.36
CA LEU A 72 15.02 6.10 -15.49
C LEU A 72 14.19 6.84 -16.55
N SER A 73 13.59 7.97 -16.21
CA SER A 73 12.76 8.76 -17.12
C SER A 73 13.56 9.49 -18.20
N GLY A 74 14.87 9.72 -17.98
CA GLY A 74 15.76 10.38 -18.96
C GLY A 74 15.38 11.82 -19.29
N MET A 75 14.38 12.39 -18.63
CA MET A 75 13.96 13.76 -18.85
C MET A 75 14.95 14.73 -18.17
N ALA A 76 15.14 15.91 -18.76
CA ALA A 76 15.94 17.01 -18.20
C ALA A 76 15.22 17.67 -16.99
N VAL A 77 14.69 16.84 -16.09
CA VAL A 77 13.94 17.27 -14.91
C VAL A 77 14.82 17.14 -13.68
N PRO A 78 14.75 18.09 -12.73
CA PRO A 78 15.50 17.97 -11.48
C PRO A 78 15.17 16.66 -10.75
N MET A 79 16.21 15.91 -10.35
CA MET A 79 16.05 14.69 -9.55
C MET A 79 15.30 15.00 -8.27
N GLY A 80 14.34 14.12 -7.91
CA GLY A 80 13.58 14.20 -6.67
C GLY A 80 12.14 14.74 -6.83
N VAL A 81 11.79 15.30 -7.99
CA VAL A 81 10.42 15.80 -8.24
C VAL A 81 9.39 14.68 -8.13
N SER A 82 9.63 13.56 -8.78
CA SER A 82 8.77 12.37 -8.62
C SER A 82 8.86 11.77 -7.23
N GLY A 83 10.01 11.92 -6.55
CA GLY A 83 10.21 11.47 -5.18
C GLY A 83 9.19 12.05 -4.22
N ILE A 84 8.89 13.34 -4.32
CA ILE A 84 7.89 14.00 -3.49
C ILE A 84 6.50 13.40 -3.74
N GLY A 85 6.12 13.22 -5.00
CA GLY A 85 4.83 12.59 -5.36
C GLY A 85 4.70 11.17 -4.81
N TYR A 86 5.76 10.39 -4.86
CA TYR A 86 5.76 9.00 -4.38
C TYR A 86 5.74 8.91 -2.86
N ILE A 87 6.43 9.81 -2.15
CA ILE A 87 6.36 9.90 -0.68
C ILE A 87 4.93 10.22 -0.23
N VAL A 88 4.27 11.18 -0.89
CA VAL A 88 2.89 11.53 -0.57
C VAL A 88 1.94 10.39 -0.90
N ALA A 89 2.10 9.71 -2.05
CA ALA A 89 1.31 8.54 -2.39
C ALA A 89 1.50 7.40 -1.38
N ALA A 90 2.74 7.15 -0.93
CA ALA A 90 3.06 6.19 0.11
C ALA A 90 2.39 6.54 1.45
N TYR A 91 2.42 7.82 1.82
CA TYR A 91 1.75 8.29 3.03
C TYR A 91 0.23 8.10 2.98
N ILE A 92 -0.41 8.44 1.85
CA ILE A 92 -1.84 8.22 1.63
C ILE A 92 -2.18 6.73 1.73
N GLY A 93 -1.41 5.88 1.04
CA GLY A 93 -1.59 4.43 1.09
C GLY A 93 -1.46 3.87 2.51
N PHE A 94 -0.48 4.35 3.28
CA PHE A 94 -0.32 4.03 4.70
C PHE A 94 -1.50 4.51 5.53
N TRP A 95 -1.92 5.77 5.37
CA TRP A 95 -3.02 6.36 6.13
C TRP A 95 -4.34 5.63 5.87
N VAL A 96 -4.66 5.36 4.62
CA VAL A 96 -5.87 4.59 4.23
C VAL A 96 -5.81 3.18 4.81
N SER A 97 -4.67 2.50 4.69
CA SER A 97 -4.54 1.12 5.20
C SER A 97 -4.53 1.02 6.71
N SER A 98 -4.15 2.08 7.42
CA SER A 98 -4.20 2.14 8.89
C SER A 98 -5.59 2.48 9.41
N SER A 99 -6.32 3.35 8.70
CA SER A 99 -7.66 3.82 9.09
C SER A 99 -8.75 2.81 8.69
N PHE A 100 -8.59 2.14 7.55
CA PHE A 100 -9.56 1.20 7.01
C PHE A 100 -8.97 -0.22 6.94
N LEU A 101 -9.85 -1.25 7.05
CA LEU A 101 -9.48 -2.64 6.77
C LEU A 101 -9.36 -2.82 5.25
N VAL A 102 -8.20 -2.47 4.68
CA VAL A 102 -7.89 -2.60 3.25
C VAL A 102 -7.52 -4.07 2.94
N GLU A 103 -8.46 -4.99 3.18
CA GLU A 103 -8.24 -6.42 2.91
C GLU A 103 -8.93 -6.87 1.61
N GLY A 104 -9.94 -6.12 1.16
CA GLY A 104 -10.66 -6.37 -0.08
C GLY A 104 -9.88 -5.88 -1.31
N LEU A 105 -9.94 -6.65 -2.40
CA LEU A 105 -9.28 -6.28 -3.66
C LEU A 105 -9.74 -4.90 -4.17
N LEU A 106 -11.04 -4.61 -4.08
CA LEU A 106 -11.62 -3.32 -4.48
C LEU A 106 -11.09 -2.14 -3.67
N MET A 107 -10.95 -2.30 -2.34
CA MET A 107 -10.39 -1.23 -1.49
C MET A 107 -8.92 -0.96 -1.81
N ARG A 108 -8.14 -1.99 -2.12
CA ARG A 108 -6.76 -1.84 -2.57
C ARG A 108 -6.70 -1.11 -3.90
N ALA A 109 -7.53 -1.51 -4.86
CA ALA A 109 -7.61 -0.87 -6.16
C ALA A 109 -8.02 0.61 -6.05
N ALA A 110 -9.00 0.93 -5.20
CA ALA A 110 -9.40 2.31 -4.92
C ALA A 110 -8.26 3.13 -4.28
N THR A 111 -7.49 2.51 -3.37
CA THR A 111 -6.31 3.16 -2.76
C THR A 111 -5.24 3.45 -3.81
N VAL A 112 -5.00 2.50 -4.72
CA VAL A 112 -4.06 2.71 -5.85
C VAL A 112 -4.51 3.84 -6.74
N ALA A 113 -5.78 3.86 -7.14
CA ALA A 113 -6.32 4.92 -7.99
C ALA A 113 -6.16 6.29 -7.33
N GLY A 114 -6.60 6.43 -6.07
CA GLY A 114 -6.51 7.68 -5.33
C GLY A 114 -5.07 8.16 -5.13
N ALA A 115 -4.17 7.28 -4.69
CA ALA A 115 -2.76 7.61 -4.50
C ALA A 115 -2.05 7.95 -5.83
N SER A 116 -2.38 7.24 -6.91
CA SER A 116 -1.82 7.51 -8.24
C SER A 116 -2.29 8.87 -8.79
N VAL A 117 -3.56 9.23 -8.60
CA VAL A 117 -4.09 10.55 -8.99
C VAL A 117 -3.35 11.65 -8.25
N VAL A 118 -3.21 11.54 -6.93
CA VAL A 118 -2.50 12.55 -6.12
C VAL A 118 -1.03 12.65 -6.53
N ALA A 119 -0.35 11.52 -6.74
CA ALA A 119 1.04 11.52 -7.22
C ALA A 119 1.17 12.20 -8.59
N ALA A 120 0.24 11.94 -9.51
CA ALA A 120 0.24 12.54 -10.84
C ALA A 120 -0.01 14.07 -10.78
N ILE A 121 -0.96 14.52 -9.96
CA ILE A 121 -1.23 15.95 -9.75
C ILE A 121 -0.01 16.66 -9.17
N LEU A 122 0.60 16.08 -8.13
CA LEU A 122 1.79 16.66 -7.49
C LEU A 122 2.96 16.73 -8.47
N ARG A 123 3.23 15.64 -9.19
CA ARG A 123 4.29 15.61 -10.21
C ARG A 123 4.06 16.68 -11.27
N LEU A 124 2.84 16.77 -11.81
CA LEU A 124 2.49 17.77 -12.82
C LEU A 124 2.64 19.20 -12.30
N SER A 125 2.18 19.47 -11.07
CA SER A 125 2.32 20.78 -10.43
C SER A 125 3.80 21.15 -10.27
N LEU A 126 4.61 20.23 -9.77
CA LEU A 126 6.04 20.47 -9.57
C LEU A 126 6.78 20.68 -10.91
N TYR A 127 6.39 19.96 -11.97
CA TYR A 127 6.97 20.17 -13.30
C TYR A 127 6.65 21.55 -13.88
N THR A 128 5.38 21.99 -13.74
CA THR A 128 5.00 23.34 -14.19
C THR A 128 5.75 24.45 -13.46
N PHE A 129 6.01 24.28 -12.17
CA PHE A 129 6.79 25.26 -11.39
C PHE A 129 8.30 25.25 -11.69
N THR A 130 8.85 24.07 -12.07
CA THR A 130 10.30 23.92 -12.21
C THR A 130 10.79 24.20 -13.61
N VAL A 131 10.00 23.89 -14.64
CA VAL A 131 10.44 23.90 -16.05
C VAL A 131 9.70 24.93 -16.90
N ASP A 132 8.77 25.70 -16.31
CA ASP A 132 7.96 26.73 -17.00
C ASP A 132 7.31 26.26 -18.32
N VAL A 133 7.00 24.95 -18.38
CA VAL A 133 6.41 24.31 -19.56
C VAL A 133 4.88 24.50 -19.51
N LYS A 134 4.35 25.16 -20.54
CA LYS A 134 2.89 25.17 -20.78
C LYS A 134 2.41 23.71 -20.85
N MET A 135 1.38 23.38 -20.06
CA MET A 135 0.83 22.00 -19.97
C MET A 135 0.61 21.42 -21.36
N PRO A 136 1.39 20.44 -21.84
CA PRO A 136 1.09 19.78 -23.09
C PRO A 136 -0.15 18.87 -22.90
N VAL A 137 -0.89 18.67 -23.96
CA VAL A 137 -2.05 17.74 -23.98
C VAL A 137 -1.64 16.34 -23.47
N GLN A 138 -0.39 15.95 -23.69
CA GLN A 138 0.21 14.72 -23.18
C GLN A 138 0.17 14.61 -21.66
N ALA A 139 0.43 15.70 -20.93
CA ALA A 139 0.38 15.71 -19.47
C ALA A 139 -1.05 15.51 -18.92
N ALA A 140 -2.06 16.03 -19.60
CA ALA A 140 -3.46 15.80 -19.27
C ALA A 140 -3.87 14.33 -19.52
N LEU A 141 -3.35 13.73 -20.60
CA LEU A 141 -3.54 12.30 -20.87
C LEU A 141 -2.88 11.42 -19.81
N GLU A 142 -1.67 11.74 -19.39
CA GLU A 142 -0.99 11.02 -18.29
C GLU A 142 -1.78 11.09 -16.98
N LEU A 143 -2.41 12.23 -16.69
CA LEU A 143 -3.22 12.39 -15.47
C LEU A 143 -4.43 11.46 -15.43
N ILE A 144 -5.00 11.10 -16.58
CA ILE A 144 -6.19 10.23 -16.66
C ILE A 144 -5.79 8.78 -16.90
N LEU A 145 -4.89 8.55 -17.87
CA LEU A 145 -4.51 7.20 -18.28
C LEU A 145 -3.62 6.52 -17.25
N GLY A 146 -2.67 7.24 -16.65
CA GLY A 146 -1.77 6.67 -15.65
C GLY A 146 -2.49 6.01 -14.47
N PRO A 147 -3.34 6.73 -13.71
CA PRO A 147 -4.10 6.14 -12.62
C PRO A 147 -5.04 5.02 -13.06
N THR A 148 -5.64 5.12 -14.25
CA THR A 148 -6.57 4.10 -14.77
C THR A 148 -5.82 2.81 -15.08
N VAL A 149 -4.69 2.90 -15.75
CA VAL A 149 -3.85 1.74 -16.08
C VAL A 149 -3.24 1.12 -14.82
N ASN A 150 -2.78 1.95 -13.88
CA ASN A 150 -2.27 1.49 -12.59
C ASN A 150 -3.35 0.77 -11.77
N LEU A 151 -4.59 1.27 -11.81
CA LEU A 151 -5.73 0.60 -11.19
C LEU A 151 -5.92 -0.82 -11.75
N LEU A 152 -6.01 -0.96 -13.08
CA LEU A 152 -6.22 -2.25 -13.72
C LEU A 152 -5.06 -3.20 -13.46
N LEU A 153 -3.83 -2.70 -13.55
CA LEU A 153 -2.64 -3.51 -13.31
C LEU A 153 -2.52 -3.96 -11.85
N SER A 154 -2.95 -3.14 -10.91
CA SER A 154 -2.95 -3.49 -9.49
C SER A 154 -3.80 -4.71 -9.18
N LEU A 155 -4.90 -4.92 -9.91
CA LEU A 155 -5.77 -6.08 -9.76
C LEU A 155 -5.05 -7.40 -10.08
N ALA A 156 -4.13 -7.37 -11.05
CA ALA A 156 -3.34 -8.54 -11.42
C ALA A 156 -2.05 -8.67 -10.58
N LEU A 157 -1.37 -7.56 -10.32
CA LEU A 157 -0.06 -7.53 -9.66
C LEU A 157 -0.16 -7.82 -8.16
N TYR A 158 -1.17 -7.28 -7.47
CA TYR A 158 -1.26 -7.39 -6.01
C TYR A 158 -1.48 -8.81 -5.49
N PRO A 159 -2.29 -9.67 -6.13
CA PRO A 159 -2.36 -11.08 -5.75
C PRO A 159 -1.00 -11.80 -5.84
N ALA A 160 -0.19 -11.48 -6.85
CA ALA A 160 1.15 -12.03 -6.99
C ALA A 160 2.09 -11.53 -5.88
N LEU A 161 2.06 -10.24 -5.57
CA LEU A 161 2.82 -9.65 -4.46
C LEU A 161 2.37 -10.21 -3.10
N ASP A 162 1.08 -10.49 -2.93
CA ASP A 162 0.54 -11.10 -1.70
C ASP A 162 1.14 -12.48 -1.43
N GLN A 163 1.37 -13.27 -2.47
CA GLN A 163 2.05 -14.56 -2.34
C GLN A 163 3.51 -14.38 -1.92
N PHE A 164 4.19 -13.39 -2.50
CA PHE A 164 5.60 -13.12 -2.21
C PHE A 164 5.82 -12.55 -0.79
N PHE A 165 4.90 -11.70 -0.30
CA PHE A 165 5.00 -11.05 1.00
C PHE A 165 4.22 -11.75 2.12
N ASP A 166 3.59 -12.89 1.88
CA ASP A 166 2.71 -13.59 2.85
C ASP A 166 1.62 -12.70 3.48
N PHE A 167 1.12 -11.72 2.70
CA PHE A 167 0.15 -10.74 3.19
C PHE A 167 -1.13 -11.40 3.69
N GLY A 168 -1.60 -12.43 3.01
CA GLY A 168 -2.81 -13.15 3.38
C GLY A 168 -2.73 -13.85 4.75
N ARG A 169 -1.56 -14.36 5.13
CA ARG A 169 -1.33 -14.93 6.47
C ARG A 169 -1.41 -13.84 7.55
N ARG A 170 -0.79 -12.69 7.31
CA ARG A 170 -0.79 -11.55 8.25
C ARG A 170 -2.18 -10.94 8.43
N ALA A 171 -2.94 -10.81 7.35
CA ALA A 171 -4.32 -10.33 7.39
C ALA A 171 -5.21 -11.26 8.25
N LYS A 172 -5.09 -12.60 8.08
CA LYS A 172 -5.81 -13.59 8.89
C LYS A 172 -5.45 -13.50 10.38
N THR A 173 -4.16 -13.36 10.71
CA THR A 173 -3.71 -13.22 12.09
C THR A 173 -4.26 -11.95 12.73
N ARG A 174 -4.21 -10.81 12.02
CA ARG A 174 -4.77 -9.53 12.51
C ARG A 174 -6.27 -9.59 12.70
N ARG A 175 -7.02 -10.25 11.81
CA ARG A 175 -8.47 -10.47 11.99
C ARG A 175 -8.76 -11.31 13.23
N ALA A 176 -8.00 -12.38 13.44
CA ALA A 176 -8.15 -13.22 14.62
C ALA A 176 -7.86 -12.45 15.92
N GLU A 177 -6.83 -11.60 15.94
CA GLU A 177 -6.50 -10.72 17.06
C GLU A 177 -7.57 -9.65 17.30
N ALA A 178 -8.06 -8.99 16.25
CA ALA A 178 -9.14 -8.01 16.34
C ALA A 178 -10.42 -8.63 16.87
N MET A 179 -10.78 -9.84 16.42
CA MET A 179 -11.91 -10.59 16.95
C MET A 179 -11.71 -11.01 18.42
N ARG A 180 -10.48 -11.39 18.79
CA ARG A 180 -10.13 -11.77 20.17
C ARG A 180 -10.21 -10.59 21.13
N ASN A 181 -9.83 -9.41 20.66
CA ASN A 181 -9.82 -8.17 21.44
C ASN A 181 -11.14 -7.38 21.35
N SER A 182 -12.15 -7.88 20.62
CA SER A 182 -13.41 -7.17 20.46
C SER A 182 -14.12 -7.02 21.82
N PRO A 183 -14.67 -5.82 22.12
CA PRO A 183 -15.30 -5.55 23.41
C PRO A 183 -16.52 -6.44 23.68
N ARG A 184 -17.19 -6.95 22.62
CA ARG A 184 -18.29 -7.93 22.75
C ARG A 184 -17.82 -9.24 23.34
N ARG A 185 -16.66 -9.77 22.92
CA ARG A 185 -16.12 -11.03 23.43
C ARG A 185 -15.57 -10.88 24.86
N ARG A 186 -14.98 -9.71 25.19
CA ARG A 186 -14.60 -9.41 26.58
C ARG A 186 -15.80 -9.39 27.52
N LYS A 187 -16.89 -8.73 27.14
CA LYS A 187 -18.13 -8.72 27.93
C LYS A 187 -18.69 -10.14 28.12
N TRP A 188 -18.62 -10.98 27.09
CA TRP A 188 -19.11 -12.36 27.16
C TRP A 188 -18.23 -13.23 28.06
N MET A 189 -16.91 -13.12 27.98
CA MET A 189 -15.97 -13.82 28.85
C MET A 189 -16.06 -13.39 30.31
N VAL A 190 -16.27 -12.11 30.58
CA VAL A 190 -16.47 -11.59 31.93
C VAL A 190 -17.80 -12.10 32.49
N LYS A 191 -18.88 -12.10 31.70
CA LYS A 191 -20.18 -12.60 32.10
C LYS A 191 -20.16 -14.10 32.41
N ASN A 192 -19.40 -14.91 31.69
CA ASN A 192 -19.27 -16.34 31.92
C ASN A 192 -18.24 -16.71 33.00
N ARG A 193 -17.47 -15.73 33.52
CA ARG A 193 -16.59 -15.92 34.68
C ARG A 193 -17.26 -15.64 36.02
N GLU A 194 -18.59 -15.45 36.04
CA GLU A 194 -19.27 -15.43 37.33
C GLU A 194 -19.04 -16.77 38.05
N PRO A 195 -18.45 -16.72 39.25
CA PRO A 195 -18.00 -17.93 39.93
C PRO A 195 -19.20 -18.83 40.20
N ARG A 196 -19.05 -20.11 39.88
CA ARG A 196 -20.09 -21.19 40.04
C ARG A 196 -20.79 -21.23 41.41
N TRP A 197 -20.18 -20.61 42.44
CA TRP A 197 -20.80 -20.54 43.78
C TRP A 197 -22.02 -19.61 43.84
N LYS A 198 -22.12 -18.60 42.94
CA LYS A 198 -23.31 -17.73 42.86
C LYS A 198 -24.53 -18.47 42.27
N LEU A 199 -24.33 -19.45 41.44
CA LEU A 199 -25.40 -20.28 40.87
C LEU A 199 -25.99 -21.26 41.91
N LYS A 200 -25.20 -21.79 42.84
CA LYS A 200 -25.68 -22.71 43.90
C LYS A 200 -26.58 -22.02 44.91
N ARG A 201 -26.56 -20.71 45.10
CA ARG A 201 -27.45 -20.01 46.04
C ARG A 201 -28.87 -19.78 45.51
N ARG A 202 -29.10 -19.75 44.20
CA ARG A 202 -30.43 -19.52 43.60
C ARG A 202 -31.34 -20.74 43.62
N THR A 203 -30.80 -21.93 43.76
CA THR A 203 -31.60 -23.17 43.73
C THR A 203 -32.09 -23.64 45.11
N LYS A 204 -31.60 -23.02 46.23
CA LYS A 204 -32.00 -23.43 47.59
C LYS A 204 -33.24 -22.72 48.18
N PHE A 205 -33.86 -21.79 47.41
CA PHE A 205 -35.04 -21.06 47.93
C PHE A 205 -36.31 -21.28 47.09
N LYS A 206 -36.55 -22.49 46.63
CA LYS A 206 -37.85 -22.88 46.09
C LYS A 206 -38.26 -24.26 46.65
N VAL A 207 -38.43 -24.33 47.97
CA VAL A 207 -39.25 -25.35 48.58
C VAL A 207 -39.88 -24.71 49.83
N LYS A 208 -41.05 -24.12 49.65
CA LYS A 208 -42.24 -24.24 50.49
C LYS A 208 -43.38 -23.56 49.76
#